data_ec5399da5aca9c36a58d40dedd92eda6
#
_entry.id   ec5399da5aca9c36a58d40dedd92eda6
#
_cell.length_a   1.000
_cell.length_b   1.000
_cell.length_c   1.000
_cell.angle_alpha   90.00
_cell.angle_beta   90.00
_cell.angle_gamma   90.00
#
_symmetry.space_group_name_H-M   'P 1'
#
loop_
_entity.id
_entity.type
_entity.pdbx_description
1 polymer ?
#
loop_
_entity_poly.entity_id
_entity_poly.type
_entity_poly.pdbx_seq_one_letter_code
_entity_poly.pdbx_strand_id
1 'polypeptide(L)'
;MPVQLLHLFFGRLMLPRQDPVEIFSTFIQFDDDRFAGWATDTRLRRSMMQSVDKISTDNSANFWALYWHQIWQQQPTGLAKDHLAAYLQEVCFWSATKTISGFSSTQYTVADCFQVAIARIDKILQGFDRERGFNLTSYASITFANLIRELLRQQKEIDICSDWSLLRKLSQKRMIEALVNAGLDRETTERYILAW
;
A
#
# COMPACT_ATOMS: atom_id res chain seq x y z
N MET A 1 1.00 -17.29 14.99
CA MET A 1 -0.36 -17.37 14.43
C MET A 1 -0.22 -17.49 12.94
N PRO A 2 -0.68 -18.58 12.30
CA PRO A 2 -0.50 -18.78 10.87
C PRO A 2 -1.39 -17.83 10.08
N VAL A 3 -0.81 -17.22 9.05
CA VAL A 3 -1.39 -16.28 8.09
C VAL A 3 -2.60 -16.87 7.32
N GLN A 4 -2.86 -18.17 7.47
CA GLN A 4 -3.88 -18.91 6.74
C GLN A 4 -5.35 -18.62 7.15
N LEU A 5 -5.61 -17.98 8.29
CA LEU A 5 -6.99 -17.78 8.78
C LEU A 5 -7.66 -16.47 8.33
N LEU A 6 -6.90 -15.53 7.73
CA LEU A 6 -7.46 -14.27 7.22
C LEU A 6 -8.10 -14.39 5.82
N HIS A 7 -7.89 -15.51 5.14
CA HIS A 7 -8.32 -15.73 3.75
C HIS A 7 -9.78 -16.12 3.54
N LEU A 8 -10.51 -16.44 4.61
CA LEU A 8 -11.86 -17.02 4.50
C LEU A 8 -13.01 -16.03 4.38
N PHE A 9 -12.76 -14.72 4.52
CA PHE A 9 -13.83 -13.70 4.53
C PHE A 9 -13.94 -12.83 3.27
N PHE A 10 -12.98 -12.88 2.32
CA PHE A 10 -12.96 -11.95 1.19
C PHE A 10 -12.80 -12.67 -0.17
N GLY A 11 -13.87 -13.18 -0.71
CA GLY A 11 -13.90 -13.59 -2.11
C GLY A 11 -12.99 -14.78 -2.47
N ARG A 12 -12.73 -14.96 -3.75
CA ARG A 12 -11.86 -16.01 -4.28
C ARG A 12 -10.47 -15.89 -3.68
N LEU A 13 -9.97 -16.96 -3.04
CA LEU A 13 -8.68 -16.98 -2.38
C LEU A 13 -7.59 -16.53 -3.35
N MET A 14 -6.88 -15.44 -3.03
CA MET A 14 -5.70 -15.05 -3.82
C MET A 14 -4.59 -16.06 -3.57
N LEU A 15 -4.39 -16.97 -4.51
CA LEU A 15 -3.25 -17.89 -4.44
C LEU A 15 -1.96 -17.11 -4.74
N PRO A 16 -0.92 -17.23 -3.90
CA PRO A 16 0.35 -16.57 -4.13
C PRO A 16 1.02 -17.12 -5.38
N ARG A 17 1.54 -16.23 -6.20
CA ARG A 17 2.35 -16.59 -7.36
C ARG A 17 3.73 -17.04 -6.88
N GLN A 18 4.26 -18.12 -7.43
CA GLN A 18 5.55 -18.69 -7.01
C GLN A 18 6.60 -18.62 -8.10
N ASP A 19 6.19 -18.78 -9.35
CA ASP A 19 7.09 -18.76 -10.49
C ASP A 19 7.45 -17.31 -10.86
N PRO A 20 8.76 -16.95 -11.00
CA PRO A 20 9.19 -15.62 -11.40
C PRO A 20 8.57 -15.16 -12.72
N VAL A 21 8.39 -16.05 -13.71
CA VAL A 21 7.74 -15.68 -14.96
C VAL A 21 6.32 -15.20 -14.73
N GLU A 22 5.58 -15.89 -13.85
CA GLU A 22 4.23 -15.50 -13.48
C GLU A 22 4.21 -14.19 -12.68
N ILE A 23 5.07 -14.08 -11.65
CA ILE A 23 5.15 -12.91 -10.76
C ILE A 23 5.40 -11.62 -11.55
N PHE A 24 6.29 -11.66 -12.54
CA PHE A 24 6.72 -10.47 -13.29
C PHE A 24 5.95 -10.24 -14.60
N SER A 25 4.91 -11.03 -14.88
CA SER A 25 4.12 -10.89 -16.10
C SER A 25 2.60 -10.97 -15.92
N THR A 26 2.11 -10.97 -14.68
CA THR A 26 0.66 -11.03 -14.44
C THR A 26 0.18 -9.86 -13.60
N PHE A 27 -1.06 -9.45 -13.87
CA PHE A 27 -1.72 -8.33 -13.22
C PHE A 27 -3.02 -8.77 -12.56
N ILE A 28 -3.39 -8.12 -11.46
CA ILE A 28 -4.64 -8.37 -10.77
C ILE A 28 -5.82 -7.99 -11.66
N GLN A 29 -6.81 -8.87 -11.71
CA GLN A 29 -8.13 -8.58 -12.22
C GLN A 29 -9.10 -8.42 -11.05
N PHE A 30 -9.93 -7.41 -11.13
CA PHE A 30 -11.05 -7.19 -10.22
C PHE A 30 -12.36 -7.57 -10.91
N ASP A 31 -13.26 -8.16 -10.13
CA ASP A 31 -14.68 -8.27 -10.41
C ASP A 31 -15.40 -7.40 -9.38
N ASP A 32 -15.89 -6.25 -9.80
CA ASP A 32 -16.23 -5.12 -8.93
C ASP A 32 -15.05 -4.77 -8.00
N ASP A 33 -15.20 -4.98 -6.70
CA ASP A 33 -14.20 -4.68 -5.67
C ASP A 33 -13.41 -5.89 -5.19
N ARG A 34 -13.65 -7.05 -5.81
CA ARG A 34 -13.06 -8.31 -5.36
C ARG A 34 -11.98 -8.80 -6.31
N PHE A 35 -10.99 -9.45 -5.73
CA PHE A 35 -10.00 -10.17 -6.52
C PHE A 35 -10.69 -11.27 -7.34
N ALA A 36 -10.58 -11.20 -8.66
CA ALA A 36 -11.13 -12.19 -9.61
C ALA A 36 -10.06 -13.18 -10.08
N GLY A 37 -8.82 -12.74 -10.25
CA GLY A 37 -7.74 -13.58 -10.73
C GLY A 37 -6.52 -12.79 -11.20
N TRP A 38 -5.66 -13.49 -11.92
CA TRP A 38 -4.45 -12.94 -12.54
C TRP A 38 -4.57 -12.94 -14.06
N ALA A 39 -4.36 -11.80 -14.70
CA ALA A 39 -4.26 -11.66 -16.14
C ALA A 39 -2.81 -11.67 -16.58
N THR A 40 -2.47 -12.48 -17.57
CA THR A 40 -1.13 -12.56 -18.12
C THR A 40 -0.91 -11.52 -19.21
N ASP A 41 0.11 -10.70 -19.10
CA ASP A 41 0.65 -9.91 -20.22
C ASP A 41 1.62 -10.78 -21.02
N THR A 42 1.26 -11.11 -22.25
CA THR A 42 2.05 -12.01 -23.11
C THR A 42 3.40 -11.43 -23.52
N ARG A 43 3.52 -10.11 -23.62
CA ARG A 43 4.77 -9.40 -23.94
C ARG A 43 5.75 -9.51 -22.77
N LEU A 44 5.29 -9.25 -21.55
CA LEU A 44 6.09 -9.38 -20.34
C LEU A 44 6.46 -10.83 -20.09
N ARG A 45 5.52 -11.77 -20.27
CA ARG A 45 5.80 -13.19 -20.13
C ARG A 45 6.94 -13.65 -21.04
N ARG A 46 6.91 -13.27 -22.32
CA ARG A 46 7.97 -13.58 -23.27
C ARG A 46 9.31 -12.95 -22.87
N SER A 47 9.29 -11.68 -22.47
CA SER A 47 10.48 -10.97 -21.99
C SER A 47 11.08 -11.64 -20.77
N MET A 48 10.26 -12.02 -19.79
CA MET A 48 10.72 -12.69 -18.58
C MET A 48 11.31 -14.07 -18.86
N MET A 49 10.65 -14.89 -19.68
CA MET A 49 11.19 -16.20 -20.10
C MET A 49 12.56 -16.07 -20.75
N GLN A 50 12.73 -15.14 -21.69
CA GLN A 50 14.03 -14.89 -22.34
C GLN A 50 15.11 -14.44 -21.34
N SER A 51 14.72 -13.72 -20.29
CA SER A 51 15.65 -13.25 -19.26
C SER A 51 16.07 -14.39 -18.34
N VAL A 52 15.13 -15.25 -17.96
CA VAL A 52 15.39 -16.46 -17.15
C VAL A 52 16.34 -17.43 -17.90
N ASP A 53 16.09 -17.66 -19.18
CA ASP A 53 16.94 -18.53 -20.00
C ASP A 53 18.39 -18.03 -20.11
N LYS A 54 18.60 -16.71 -20.07
CA LYS A 54 19.92 -16.09 -20.19
C LYS A 54 20.69 -16.00 -18.86
N ILE A 55 20.00 -15.86 -17.74
CA ILE A 55 20.60 -15.46 -16.46
C ILE A 55 20.46 -16.58 -15.40
N SER A 56 20.35 -17.77 -15.72
CA SER A 56 19.92 -18.96 -14.97
C SER A 56 20.53 -19.22 -13.56
N THR A 57 21.00 -18.24 -12.81
CA THR A 57 21.73 -18.44 -11.54
C THR A 57 20.88 -18.28 -10.27
N ASP A 58 19.82 -17.49 -10.29
CA ASP A 58 18.95 -17.28 -9.12
C ASP A 58 17.49 -17.08 -9.56
N ASN A 59 16.60 -17.93 -9.05
CA ASN A 59 15.17 -17.87 -9.35
C ASN A 59 14.36 -17.15 -8.27
N SER A 60 15.01 -16.47 -7.33
CA SER A 60 14.29 -15.72 -6.30
C SER A 60 13.59 -14.49 -6.87
N ALA A 61 12.37 -14.24 -6.42
CA ALA A 61 11.63 -13.05 -6.81
C ALA A 61 12.38 -11.75 -6.43
N ASN A 62 13.13 -11.77 -5.33
CA ASN A 62 13.93 -10.61 -4.90
C ASN A 62 15.09 -10.32 -5.85
N PHE A 63 15.78 -11.35 -6.35
CA PHE A 63 16.83 -11.19 -7.36
C PHE A 63 16.28 -10.50 -8.61
N TRP A 64 15.15 -11.00 -9.14
CA TRP A 64 14.52 -10.42 -10.33
C TRP A 64 13.99 -9.02 -10.11
N ALA A 65 13.49 -8.72 -8.91
CA ALA A 65 13.07 -7.36 -8.56
C ALA A 65 14.24 -6.37 -8.61
N LEU A 66 15.40 -6.73 -8.05
CA LEU A 66 16.60 -5.90 -8.10
C LEU A 66 17.19 -5.79 -9.50
N TYR A 67 17.15 -6.87 -10.28
CA TYR A 67 17.57 -6.89 -11.68
C TYR A 67 16.75 -5.91 -12.53
N TRP A 68 15.42 -6.01 -12.45
CA TRP A 68 14.54 -5.11 -13.20
C TRP A 68 14.62 -3.67 -12.71
N HIS A 69 14.82 -3.46 -11.42
CA HIS A 69 15.01 -2.12 -10.86
C HIS A 69 16.29 -1.46 -11.42
N GLN A 70 17.38 -2.21 -11.51
CA GLN A 70 18.63 -1.71 -12.10
C GLN A 70 18.47 -1.36 -13.59
N ILE A 71 17.76 -2.20 -14.37
CA ILE A 71 17.45 -1.91 -15.77
C ILE A 71 16.57 -0.66 -15.88
N TRP A 72 15.56 -0.53 -15.02
CA TRP A 72 14.69 0.63 -15.01
C TRP A 72 15.44 1.93 -14.71
N GLN A 73 16.40 1.92 -13.80
CA GLN A 73 17.24 3.08 -13.51
C GLN A 73 18.06 3.52 -14.73
N GLN A 74 18.50 2.57 -15.57
CA GLN A 74 19.26 2.85 -16.79
C GLN A 74 18.34 3.26 -17.96
N GLN A 75 17.16 2.65 -18.06
CA GLN A 75 16.19 2.86 -19.13
C GLN A 75 14.76 2.92 -18.58
N PRO A 76 14.30 4.08 -18.09
CA PRO A 76 12.98 4.21 -17.47
C PRO A 76 11.79 3.95 -18.40
N THR A 77 12.01 4.04 -19.71
CA THR A 77 10.95 3.88 -20.75
C THR A 77 10.79 2.45 -21.25
N GLY A 78 11.57 1.49 -20.72
CA GLY A 78 11.54 0.08 -21.13
C GLY A 78 10.51 -0.76 -20.38
N LEU A 79 10.50 -2.08 -20.70
CA LEU A 79 9.63 -3.08 -20.05
C LEU A 79 9.92 -3.29 -18.55
N ALA A 80 11.07 -2.82 -18.08
CA ALA A 80 11.49 -3.02 -16.70
C ALA A 80 10.49 -2.44 -15.68
N LYS A 81 9.91 -1.28 -15.98
CA LYS A 81 8.84 -0.70 -15.15
C LYS A 81 7.60 -1.59 -15.11
N ASP A 82 7.20 -2.13 -16.26
CA ASP A 82 6.02 -2.99 -16.35
C ASP A 82 6.22 -4.32 -15.59
N HIS A 83 7.44 -4.90 -15.66
CA HIS A 83 7.82 -6.06 -14.84
C HIS A 83 7.73 -5.76 -13.34
N LEU A 84 8.24 -4.61 -12.92
CA LEU A 84 8.16 -4.18 -11.52
C LEU A 84 6.73 -3.87 -11.09
N ALA A 85 5.91 -3.32 -11.99
CA ALA A 85 4.49 -3.11 -11.75
C ALA A 85 3.74 -4.43 -11.54
N ALA A 86 4.02 -5.46 -12.36
CA ALA A 86 3.47 -6.79 -12.19
C ALA A 86 3.91 -7.43 -10.86
N TYR A 87 5.19 -7.29 -10.50
CA TYR A 87 5.74 -7.78 -9.23
C TYR A 87 5.05 -7.18 -8.02
N LEU A 88 4.80 -5.87 -8.03
CA LEU A 88 4.27 -5.13 -6.89
C LEU A 88 2.74 -5.18 -6.76
N GLN A 89 2.02 -5.82 -7.69
CA GLN A 89 0.56 -5.94 -7.66
C GLN A 89 0.04 -6.51 -6.33
N GLU A 90 0.60 -7.61 -5.89
CA GLU A 90 0.18 -8.31 -4.68
C GLU A 90 0.43 -7.46 -3.43
N VAL A 91 1.60 -6.84 -3.35
CA VAL A 91 1.96 -5.94 -2.23
C VAL A 91 1.03 -4.72 -2.18
N CYS A 92 0.69 -4.15 -3.35
CA CYS A 92 -0.24 -3.04 -3.44
C CYS A 92 -1.64 -3.43 -2.96
N PHE A 93 -2.14 -4.58 -3.42
CA PHE A 93 -3.45 -5.10 -3.03
C PHE A 93 -3.57 -5.32 -1.53
N TRP A 94 -2.60 -5.99 -0.92
CA TRP A 94 -2.61 -6.23 0.54
C TRP A 94 -2.46 -4.93 1.34
N SER A 95 -1.68 -3.97 0.83
CA SER A 95 -1.56 -2.65 1.45
C SER A 95 -2.87 -1.87 1.39
N ALA A 96 -3.60 -1.95 0.27
CA ALA A 96 -4.92 -1.35 0.12
C ALA A 96 -5.94 -2.00 1.07
N THR A 97 -6.04 -3.32 1.03
CA THR A 97 -6.95 -4.10 1.89
C THR A 97 -6.72 -3.79 3.37
N LYS A 98 -5.46 -3.87 3.83
CA LYS A 98 -5.11 -3.61 5.23
C LYS A 98 -5.37 -2.16 5.63
N THR A 99 -5.14 -1.22 4.73
CA THR A 99 -5.34 0.20 5.04
C THR A 99 -6.83 0.51 5.18
N ILE A 100 -7.66 0.05 4.22
CA ILE A 100 -9.11 0.29 4.25
C ILE A 100 -9.78 -0.41 5.43
N SER A 101 -9.40 -1.65 5.74
CA SER A 101 -9.99 -2.39 6.87
C SER A 101 -9.78 -1.71 8.24
N GLY A 102 -8.85 -0.77 8.32
CA GLY A 102 -8.65 0.05 9.52
C GLY A 102 -9.62 1.23 9.68
N PHE A 103 -10.49 1.48 8.70
CA PHE A 103 -11.46 2.58 8.73
C PHE A 103 -12.89 2.03 8.72
N SER A 104 -13.73 2.56 9.59
CA SER A 104 -15.10 2.08 9.79
C SER A 104 -16.08 2.58 8.72
N SER A 105 -15.74 3.64 7.98
CA SER A 105 -16.56 4.20 6.92
C SER A 105 -15.68 4.92 5.91
N THR A 106 -15.69 4.46 4.66
CA THR A 106 -15.08 5.13 3.51
C THR A 106 -15.91 4.85 2.27
N GLN A 107 -15.99 5.82 1.36
CA GLN A 107 -16.63 5.64 0.05
C GLN A 107 -15.70 4.91 -0.94
N TYR A 108 -14.40 4.85 -0.62
CA TYR A 108 -13.41 4.20 -1.46
C TYR A 108 -13.36 2.70 -1.22
N THR A 109 -13.32 1.96 -2.31
CA THR A 109 -13.17 0.51 -2.32
C THR A 109 -11.69 0.10 -2.30
N VAL A 110 -11.43 -1.19 -2.09
CA VAL A 110 -10.07 -1.75 -2.21
C VAL A 110 -9.54 -1.55 -3.64
N ALA A 111 -10.39 -1.75 -4.65
CA ALA A 111 -10.02 -1.58 -6.05
C ALA A 111 -9.64 -0.13 -6.36
N ASP A 112 -10.40 0.86 -5.88
CA ASP A 112 -10.09 2.29 -6.06
C ASP A 112 -8.74 2.65 -5.46
N CYS A 113 -8.52 2.27 -4.21
CA CYS A 113 -7.26 2.53 -3.51
C CYS A 113 -6.08 1.82 -4.16
N PHE A 114 -6.28 0.61 -4.63
CA PHE A 114 -5.28 -0.14 -5.38
C PHE A 114 -4.89 0.59 -6.67
N GLN A 115 -5.89 1.00 -7.49
CA GLN A 115 -5.63 1.68 -8.75
C GLN A 115 -4.86 2.99 -8.57
N VAL A 116 -5.27 3.81 -7.59
CA VAL A 116 -4.58 5.07 -7.29
C VAL A 116 -3.16 4.84 -6.79
N ALA A 117 -2.95 3.81 -5.97
CA ALA A 117 -1.65 3.50 -5.41
C ALA A 117 -0.69 2.94 -6.48
N ILE A 118 -1.14 1.96 -7.28
CA ILE A 118 -0.30 1.33 -8.32
C ILE A 118 0.05 2.30 -9.45
N ALA A 119 -0.83 3.25 -9.77
CA ALA A 119 -0.54 4.31 -10.73
C ALA A 119 0.63 5.21 -10.31
N ARG A 120 0.97 5.25 -9.02
CA ARG A 120 2.10 6.02 -8.47
C ARG A 120 3.36 5.18 -8.26
N ILE A 121 3.50 4.09 -8.98
CA ILE A 121 4.65 3.18 -8.85
C ILE A 121 6.00 3.89 -9.07
N ASP A 122 6.06 4.89 -9.94
CA ASP A 122 7.29 5.67 -10.17
C ASP A 122 7.84 6.28 -8.88
N LYS A 123 6.97 6.76 -7.99
CA LYS A 123 7.37 7.30 -6.68
C LYS A 123 8.05 6.24 -5.82
N ILE A 124 7.60 4.99 -5.91
CA ILE A 124 8.19 3.85 -5.19
C ILE A 124 9.55 3.51 -5.78
N LEU A 125 9.62 3.37 -7.11
CA LEU A 125 10.85 2.98 -7.78
C LEU A 125 11.95 4.02 -7.63
N GLN A 126 11.60 5.32 -7.69
CA GLN A 126 12.54 6.44 -7.47
C GLN A 126 13.03 6.53 -6.02
N GLY A 127 12.15 6.24 -5.06
CA GLY A 127 12.48 6.34 -3.64
C GLY A 127 13.14 5.10 -3.04
N PHE A 128 13.18 3.99 -3.78
CA PHE A 128 13.79 2.76 -3.31
C PHE A 128 15.32 2.83 -3.40
N ASP A 129 15.96 2.62 -2.25
CA ASP A 129 17.41 2.57 -2.12
C ASP A 129 17.83 1.15 -1.68
N ARG A 130 18.53 0.47 -2.58
CA ARG A 130 19.02 -0.91 -2.36
C ARG A 130 20.00 -1.00 -1.19
N GLU A 131 20.77 0.06 -0.93
CA GLU A 131 21.83 0.04 0.08
C GLU A 131 21.29 0.13 1.52
N ARG A 132 20.03 0.54 1.68
CA ARG A 132 19.39 0.63 3.00
C ARG A 132 18.90 -0.70 3.58
N GLY A 133 19.20 -1.83 2.94
CA GLY A 133 18.94 -3.18 3.48
C GLY A 133 17.48 -3.65 3.43
N PHE A 134 16.55 -2.87 2.85
CA PHE A 134 15.16 -3.29 2.64
C PHE A 134 15.01 -4.02 1.31
N ASN A 135 14.15 -5.04 1.26
CA ASN A 135 13.69 -5.53 -0.02
C ASN A 135 12.63 -4.59 -0.61
N LEU A 136 12.47 -4.62 -1.93
CA LEU A 136 11.55 -3.73 -2.63
C LEU A 136 10.09 -3.88 -2.15
N THR A 137 9.66 -5.09 -1.81
CA THR A 137 8.29 -5.35 -1.32
C THR A 137 8.03 -4.70 0.04
N SER A 138 8.99 -4.79 0.97
CA SER A 138 8.85 -4.17 2.30
C SER A 138 8.77 -2.65 2.20
N TYR A 139 9.63 -2.04 1.37
CA TYR A 139 9.60 -0.60 1.11
C TYR A 139 8.29 -0.18 0.42
N ALA A 140 7.88 -0.93 -0.62
CA ALA A 140 6.66 -0.66 -1.36
C ALA A 140 5.41 -0.77 -0.49
N SER A 141 5.33 -1.76 0.42
CA SER A 141 4.19 -1.94 1.32
C SER A 141 3.94 -0.69 2.18
N ILE A 142 5.00 -0.14 2.77
CA ILE A 142 4.91 1.08 3.60
C ILE A 142 4.51 2.27 2.74
N THR A 143 5.13 2.40 1.56
CA THR A 143 4.89 3.54 0.67
C THR A 143 3.47 3.50 0.08
N PHE A 144 2.97 2.35 -0.35
CA PHE A 144 1.59 2.20 -0.80
C PHE A 144 0.59 2.54 0.30
N ALA A 145 0.79 2.02 1.51
CA ALA A 145 -0.08 2.36 2.65
C ALA A 145 -0.11 3.86 2.94
N ASN A 146 1.03 4.55 2.83
CA ASN A 146 1.10 6.00 3.02
C ASN A 146 0.40 6.76 1.89
N LEU A 147 0.56 6.33 0.63
CA LEU A 147 -0.13 6.92 -0.52
C LEU A 147 -1.66 6.80 -0.40
N ILE A 148 -2.14 5.65 0.04
CA ILE A 148 -3.58 5.42 0.24
C ILE A 148 -4.11 6.29 1.38
N ARG A 149 -3.41 6.37 2.51
CA ARG A 149 -3.80 7.25 3.61
C ARG A 149 -3.80 8.73 3.18
N GLU A 150 -2.83 9.15 2.38
CA GLU A 150 -2.77 10.50 1.82
C GLU A 150 -3.98 10.78 0.93
N LEU A 151 -4.36 9.84 0.04
CA LEU A 151 -5.56 9.93 -0.78
C LEU A 151 -6.82 10.13 0.09
N LEU A 152 -7.04 9.22 1.04
CA LEU A 152 -8.21 9.25 1.91
C LEU A 152 -8.27 10.55 2.74
N ARG A 153 -7.13 11.10 3.11
CA ARG A 153 -7.04 12.41 3.78
C ARG A 153 -7.47 13.55 2.88
N GLN A 154 -6.94 13.61 1.68
CA GLN A 154 -7.24 14.68 0.72
C GLN A 154 -8.73 14.73 0.39
N GLN A 155 -9.37 13.58 0.39
CA GLN A 155 -10.80 13.44 0.17
C GLN A 155 -11.66 13.63 1.43
N LYS A 156 -11.03 13.93 2.58
CA LYS A 156 -11.69 14.06 3.88
C LYS A 156 -12.49 12.80 4.31
N GLU A 157 -12.15 11.64 3.75
CA GLU A 157 -12.79 10.37 4.06
C GLU A 157 -12.35 9.82 5.42
N ILE A 158 -11.19 10.23 5.90
CA ILE A 158 -10.67 9.82 7.19
C ILE A 158 -10.23 11.02 8.01
N ASP A 159 -10.67 11.06 9.22
CA ASP A 159 -10.12 11.92 10.24
C ASP A 159 -8.90 11.23 10.87
N ILE A 160 -7.72 11.81 10.66
CA ILE A 160 -6.45 11.16 10.96
C ILE A 160 -6.06 11.27 12.41
N CYS A 161 -6.66 12.16 13.08
CA CYS A 161 -6.49 12.30 14.50
C CYS A 161 -7.67 11.62 15.18
N SER A 162 -7.45 10.44 15.80
CA SER A 162 -8.36 10.00 16.83
C SER A 162 -8.48 11.13 17.86
N ASP A 163 -9.65 11.29 18.48
CA ASP A 163 -9.90 12.28 19.53
C ASP A 163 -8.78 12.27 20.58
N TRP A 164 -8.24 11.09 20.91
CA TRP A 164 -7.08 10.91 21.78
C TRP A 164 -5.79 11.51 21.25
N SER A 165 -5.56 11.45 19.93
CA SER A 165 -4.36 12.06 19.31
C SER A 165 -4.48 13.57 19.24
N LEU A 166 -5.69 14.08 19.08
CA LEU A 166 -6.00 15.52 19.17
C LEU A 166 -5.79 16.02 20.60
N LEU A 167 -6.35 15.32 21.57
CA LEU A 167 -6.20 15.65 22.99
C LEU A 167 -4.73 15.67 23.41
N ARG A 168 -3.90 14.70 23.03
CA ARG A 168 -2.47 14.65 23.33
C ARG A 168 -1.64 15.80 22.72
N LYS A 169 -2.11 16.36 21.60
CA LYS A 169 -1.44 17.47 20.89
C LYS A 169 -1.99 18.83 21.26
N LEU A 170 -3.13 18.89 21.94
CA LEU A 170 -3.75 20.11 22.38
C LEU A 170 -3.01 20.65 23.60
N SER A 171 -2.55 21.89 23.57
CA SER A 171 -2.02 22.53 24.79
C SER A 171 -3.18 22.81 25.75
N GLN A 172 -2.91 22.73 27.06
CA GLN A 172 -3.91 23.01 28.11
C GLN A 172 -4.61 24.35 27.89
N LYS A 173 -3.84 25.38 27.47
CA LYS A 173 -4.38 26.69 27.14
C LYS A 173 -5.45 26.66 26.04
N ARG A 174 -5.15 25.95 24.93
CA ARG A 174 -6.10 25.80 23.81
C ARG A 174 -7.32 24.97 24.18
N MET A 175 -7.16 23.99 25.05
CA MET A 175 -8.28 23.20 25.55
C MET A 175 -9.23 24.07 26.37
N ILE A 176 -8.70 24.87 27.28
CA ILE A 176 -9.48 25.82 28.09
C ILE A 176 -10.24 26.80 27.19
N GLU A 177 -9.54 27.43 26.23
CA GLU A 177 -10.15 28.35 25.27
C GLU A 177 -11.30 27.70 24.49
N ALA A 178 -11.11 26.44 24.03
CA ALA A 178 -12.14 25.69 23.30
C ALA A 178 -13.36 25.36 24.17
N LEU A 179 -13.15 24.94 25.42
CA LEU A 179 -14.23 24.62 26.36
C LEU A 179 -15.03 25.87 26.74
N VAL A 180 -14.37 26.99 26.98
CA VAL A 180 -15.01 28.29 27.26
C VAL A 180 -15.80 28.76 26.04
N ASN A 181 -15.23 28.68 24.83
CA ASN A 181 -15.91 29.05 23.58
C ASN A 181 -17.12 28.15 23.27
N ALA A 182 -17.10 26.90 23.74
CA ALA A 182 -18.24 25.98 23.66
C ALA A 182 -19.33 26.27 24.70
N GLY A 183 -19.15 27.32 25.55
CA GLY A 183 -20.14 27.74 26.53
C GLY A 183 -20.18 26.92 27.81
N LEU A 184 -19.15 26.10 28.08
CA LEU A 184 -19.08 25.36 29.33
C LEU A 184 -18.76 26.29 30.50
N ASP A 185 -19.41 26.02 31.64
CA ASP A 185 -19.12 26.76 32.86
C ASP A 185 -17.73 26.45 33.43
N ARG A 186 -17.30 27.27 34.35
CA ARG A 186 -15.96 27.18 34.95
C ARG A 186 -15.75 25.88 35.70
N GLU A 187 -16.75 25.39 36.42
CA GLU A 187 -16.66 24.17 37.22
C GLU A 187 -16.48 22.96 36.33
N THR A 188 -17.24 22.86 35.26
CA THR A 188 -17.15 21.81 34.25
C THR A 188 -15.81 21.88 33.53
N THR A 189 -15.32 23.05 33.18
CA THR A 189 -14.02 23.27 32.55
C THR A 189 -12.88 22.76 33.45
N GLU A 190 -12.89 23.10 34.74
CA GLU A 190 -11.89 22.64 35.73
C GLU A 190 -11.90 21.12 35.89
N ARG A 191 -13.07 20.47 35.85
CA ARG A 191 -13.20 19.00 35.90
C ARG A 191 -12.57 18.33 34.66
N TYR A 192 -12.75 18.88 33.46
CA TYR A 192 -12.12 18.36 32.26
C TYR A 192 -10.59 18.52 32.30
N ILE A 193 -10.08 19.62 32.84
CA ILE A 193 -8.66 19.87 33.02
C ILE A 193 -8.01 18.84 33.96
N LEU A 194 -8.72 18.49 35.04
CA LEU A 194 -8.25 17.48 36.00
C LEU A 194 -8.24 16.06 35.44
N ALA A 195 -9.10 15.77 34.44
CA ALA A 195 -9.17 14.47 33.79
C ALA A 195 -8.19 14.31 32.60
N TRP A 196 -7.60 15.43 32.16
CA TRP A 196 -6.66 15.48 31.03
C TRP A 196 -5.22 15.28 31.48
#